data_44014ae35d42cabb62ad690dc884c3f1
#
_entry.id   44014ae35d42cabb62ad690dc884c3f1
#
_cell.length_a   1.000
_cell.length_b   1.000
_cell.length_c   1.000
_cell.angle_alpha   90.00
_cell.angle_beta   90.00
_cell.angle_gamma   90.00
#
_symmetry.space_group_name_H-M   'P 1'
#
loop_
_entity.id
_entity.type
_entity.pdbx_description
1 polymer ?
#
loop_
_entity_poly.entity_id
_entity_poly.type
_entity_poly.pdbx_seq_one_letter_code
_entity_poly.pdbx_strand_id
1 'polypeptide(L)'
;MLINPYTPGAGMLPEYLAGRDKIIDEAKASIDSLILGYPRRPIIYYGVRGVGKTVLLTYLKNYADSKQVITFNFEIKEKDSFIKDLIAYTNQVIISLSKIEQIKHLFDSVKQSLMNLSLTYSVGEESISIEKKISMGTFEHNFVDLMVNLGKLAREAKRTIVIFLDEIQYAKQDELEALITAQHKINQEKLPITIIGAGLPRVLVTMSESKTYAERMFLFQPIDSLKYEDVVKAIVNPGKAFNIKYTEEALEEIYNITGGYPFFIQLFCYLISEKYQDITLDIVKENKKVFLEELDKSFFKVRFNKCTKKEQEFMFAMSDCDKLPCTMANVANILGKPLKNISPVRGSLIRKNIIYPTRYGEIDFTVPQFKEFLQRIK
;
A
#
# COMPACT_ATOMS: atom_id res chain seq x y z
N MET A 1 30.61 17.56 -2.31
CA MET A 1 29.35 16.99 -1.82
C MET A 1 29.49 15.48 -2.00
N LEU A 2 29.42 14.70 -0.92
CA LEU A 2 29.48 13.25 -1.01
C LEU A 2 28.20 12.77 -1.71
N ILE A 3 28.30 11.83 -2.65
CA ILE A 3 27.14 11.17 -3.25
C ILE A 3 26.55 10.24 -2.19
N ASN A 4 25.27 10.39 -1.90
CA ASN A 4 24.61 9.64 -0.83
C ASN A 4 23.76 8.51 -1.44
N PRO A 5 24.02 7.23 -1.13
CA PRO A 5 23.29 6.11 -1.70
C PRO A 5 21.92 5.89 -1.04
N TYR A 6 21.64 6.55 0.09
CA TYR A 6 20.38 6.36 0.81
C TYR A 6 19.31 7.33 0.31
N THR A 7 18.10 6.82 0.12
CA THR A 7 17.00 7.53 -0.54
C THR A 7 15.71 7.52 0.33
N PRO A 8 15.62 8.42 1.33
CA PRO A 8 14.49 8.44 2.26
C PRO A 8 13.19 9.00 1.66
N GLY A 9 13.09 9.14 0.34
CA GLY A 9 11.89 9.64 -0.34
C GLY A 9 10.73 8.62 -0.36
N ALA A 10 9.50 9.11 -0.31
CA ALA A 10 8.31 8.25 -0.43
C ALA A 10 8.27 7.59 -1.82
N GLY A 11 8.18 6.25 -1.85
CA GLY A 11 8.13 5.48 -3.10
C GLY A 11 9.44 5.40 -3.88
N MET A 12 10.52 6.02 -3.41
CA MET A 12 11.83 5.92 -4.07
C MET A 12 12.41 4.52 -3.86
N LEU A 13 12.83 3.89 -4.96
CA LEU A 13 13.49 2.59 -4.91
C LEU A 13 14.89 2.77 -4.30
N PRO A 14 15.20 2.06 -3.20
CA PRO A 14 16.57 2.02 -2.70
C PRO A 14 17.43 1.21 -3.69
N GLU A 15 18.74 1.44 -3.65
CA GLU A 15 19.69 0.67 -4.47
C GLU A 15 19.65 -0.84 -4.14
N TYR A 16 19.33 -1.18 -2.90
CA TYR A 16 19.19 -2.56 -2.44
C TYR A 16 17.92 -2.75 -1.60
N LEU A 17 17.04 -3.66 -2.04
CA LEU A 17 15.77 -3.99 -1.37
C LEU A 17 15.96 -5.20 -0.45
N ALA A 18 16.49 -4.98 0.74
CA ALA A 18 16.82 -6.03 1.70
C ALA A 18 15.59 -6.69 2.33
N GLY A 19 15.73 -7.98 2.69
CA GLY A 19 14.76 -8.72 3.51
C GLY A 19 13.40 -8.94 2.84
N ARG A 20 13.34 -8.85 1.52
CA ARG A 20 12.12 -9.05 0.73
C ARG A 20 12.26 -10.15 -0.32
N ASP A 21 13.39 -10.86 -0.37
CA ASP A 21 13.73 -11.82 -1.42
C ASP A 21 12.60 -12.85 -1.61
N LYS A 22 12.16 -13.51 -0.53
CA LYS A 22 11.09 -14.51 -0.59
C LYS A 22 9.77 -13.96 -1.14
N ILE A 23 9.38 -12.76 -0.70
CA ILE A 23 8.14 -12.10 -1.11
C ILE A 23 8.24 -11.70 -2.58
N ILE A 24 9.39 -11.19 -2.99
CA ILE A 24 9.69 -10.81 -4.38
C ILE A 24 9.67 -12.04 -5.29
N ASP A 25 10.32 -13.13 -4.90
CA ASP A 25 10.38 -14.35 -5.69
C ASP A 25 8.99 -14.98 -5.86
N GLU A 26 8.17 -14.97 -4.82
CA GLU A 26 6.79 -15.46 -4.88
C GLU A 26 5.92 -14.60 -5.83
N ALA A 27 6.06 -13.29 -5.78
CA ALA A 27 5.35 -12.39 -6.68
C ALA A 27 5.83 -12.52 -8.14
N LYS A 28 7.13 -12.60 -8.38
CA LYS A 28 7.71 -12.87 -9.71
C LYS A 28 7.20 -14.19 -10.27
N ALA A 29 7.22 -15.26 -9.46
CA ALA A 29 6.69 -16.55 -9.85
C ALA A 29 5.18 -16.51 -10.14
N SER A 30 4.41 -15.64 -9.47
CA SER A 30 3.00 -15.41 -9.78
C SER A 30 2.81 -14.73 -11.13
N ILE A 31 3.60 -13.70 -11.43
CA ILE A 31 3.59 -13.01 -12.73
C ILE A 31 4.01 -13.95 -13.86
N ASP A 32 5.11 -14.69 -13.70
CA ASP A 32 5.61 -15.62 -14.70
C ASP A 32 4.62 -16.76 -14.97
N SER A 33 3.99 -17.28 -13.91
CA SER A 33 2.95 -18.29 -14.01
C SER A 33 1.73 -17.79 -14.79
N LEU A 34 1.33 -16.53 -14.58
CA LEU A 34 0.22 -15.91 -15.32
C LEU A 34 0.57 -15.73 -16.81
N ILE A 35 1.80 -15.35 -17.14
CA ILE A 35 2.28 -15.24 -18.53
C ILE A 35 2.19 -16.60 -19.24
N LEU A 36 2.45 -17.68 -18.51
CA LEU A 36 2.34 -19.05 -19.03
C LEU A 36 0.90 -19.60 -19.07
N GLY A 37 -0.11 -18.81 -18.65
CA GLY A 37 -1.52 -19.20 -18.65
C GLY A 37 -1.96 -19.96 -17.38
N TYR A 38 -1.15 -19.95 -16.31
CA TYR A 38 -1.45 -20.60 -15.03
C TYR A 38 -1.66 -19.54 -13.93
N PRO A 39 -2.85 -18.93 -13.82
CA PRO A 39 -3.09 -17.88 -12.85
C PRO A 39 -2.97 -18.40 -11.42
N ARG A 40 -2.32 -17.62 -10.55
CA ARG A 40 -2.26 -17.84 -9.10
C ARG A 40 -3.21 -16.87 -8.39
N ARG A 41 -3.35 -17.04 -7.07
CA ARG A 41 -4.12 -16.10 -6.26
C ARG A 41 -3.53 -14.69 -6.37
N PRO A 42 -4.34 -13.64 -6.58
CA PRO A 42 -3.89 -12.26 -6.51
C PRO A 42 -3.33 -11.96 -5.12
N ILE A 43 -2.36 -11.04 -5.04
CA ILE A 43 -1.60 -10.78 -3.82
C ILE A 43 -1.96 -9.41 -3.26
N ILE A 44 -2.22 -9.35 -1.95
CA ILE A 44 -2.41 -8.10 -1.21
C ILE A 44 -1.39 -8.01 -0.09
N TYR A 45 -0.46 -7.07 -0.22
CA TYR A 45 0.50 -6.73 0.82
C TYR A 45 -0.11 -5.78 1.83
N TYR A 46 0.10 -6.03 3.11
CA TYR A 46 -0.39 -5.13 4.15
C TYR A 46 0.66 -4.91 5.23
N GLY A 47 0.66 -3.71 5.81
CA GLY A 47 1.61 -3.34 6.87
C GLY A 47 1.50 -1.87 7.22
N VAL A 48 2.12 -1.47 8.31
CA VAL A 48 2.14 -0.08 8.78
C VAL A 48 2.87 0.85 7.80
N ARG A 49 2.83 2.14 8.05
CA ARG A 49 3.51 3.12 7.18
C ARG A 49 5.03 3.00 7.29
N GLY A 50 5.74 3.21 6.18
CA GLY A 50 7.20 3.22 6.14
C GLY A 50 7.87 1.83 6.02
N VAL A 51 7.11 0.73 5.93
CA VAL A 51 7.67 -0.63 5.76
C VAL A 51 8.06 -0.99 4.32
N GLY A 52 7.85 -0.07 3.35
CA GLY A 52 8.30 -0.26 1.96
C GLY A 52 7.28 -0.89 1.01
N LYS A 53 5.97 -0.84 1.28
CA LYS A 53 4.93 -1.40 0.40
C LYS A 53 4.92 -0.82 -1.01
N THR A 54 4.87 0.51 -1.13
CA THR A 54 4.93 1.24 -2.42
C THR A 54 6.19 0.91 -3.21
N VAL A 55 7.32 0.83 -2.51
CA VAL A 55 8.62 0.46 -3.08
C VAL A 55 8.59 -0.95 -3.66
N LEU A 56 7.99 -1.90 -2.92
CA LEU A 56 7.81 -3.27 -3.39
C LEU A 56 6.91 -3.34 -4.63
N LEU A 57 5.78 -2.62 -4.65
CA LEU A 57 4.91 -2.55 -5.84
C LEU A 57 5.65 -1.97 -7.05
N THR A 58 6.42 -0.89 -6.86
CA THR A 58 7.23 -0.28 -7.92
C THR A 58 8.27 -1.26 -8.47
N TYR A 59 8.94 -2.00 -7.58
CA TYR A 59 9.91 -3.02 -7.99
C TYR A 59 9.26 -4.13 -8.83
N LEU A 60 8.11 -4.65 -8.38
CA LEU A 60 7.37 -5.71 -9.07
C LEU A 60 6.78 -5.21 -10.40
N LYS A 61 6.33 -3.96 -10.45
CA LYS A 61 5.90 -3.32 -11.70
C LYS A 61 7.04 -3.27 -12.71
N ASN A 62 8.22 -2.80 -12.32
CA ASN A 62 9.39 -2.76 -13.19
C ASN A 62 9.78 -4.17 -13.69
N TYR A 63 9.63 -5.19 -12.85
CA TYR A 63 9.81 -6.59 -13.26
C TYR A 63 8.77 -7.00 -14.33
N ALA A 64 7.49 -6.72 -14.10
CA ALA A 64 6.42 -7.02 -15.04
C ALA A 64 6.62 -6.29 -16.39
N ASP A 65 7.01 -5.01 -16.36
CA ASP A 65 7.34 -4.22 -17.54
C ASP A 65 8.50 -4.84 -18.33
N SER A 66 9.55 -5.34 -17.67
CA SER A 66 10.69 -6.03 -18.30
C SER A 66 10.27 -7.32 -19.01
N LYS A 67 9.17 -7.93 -18.60
CA LYS A 67 8.55 -9.10 -19.24
C LYS A 67 7.50 -8.72 -20.30
N GLN A 68 7.38 -7.45 -20.66
CA GLN A 68 6.40 -6.93 -21.61
C GLN A 68 4.95 -7.18 -21.20
N VAL A 69 4.68 -7.32 -19.90
CA VAL A 69 3.34 -7.36 -19.32
C VAL A 69 2.72 -5.97 -19.41
N ILE A 70 1.43 -5.89 -19.71
CA ILE A 70 0.68 -4.64 -19.64
C ILE A 70 0.43 -4.34 -18.17
N THR A 71 0.94 -3.22 -17.68
CA THR A 71 0.80 -2.85 -16.26
C THR A 71 -0.12 -1.65 -16.09
N PHE A 72 -1.07 -1.75 -15.14
CA PHE A 72 -1.82 -0.62 -14.62
C PHE A 72 -1.27 -0.31 -13.23
N ASN A 73 -1.12 0.97 -12.90
CA ASN A 73 -0.58 1.37 -11.60
C ASN A 73 -1.41 2.51 -11.03
N PHE A 74 -2.16 2.21 -9.97
CA PHE A 74 -3.04 3.15 -9.31
C PHE A 74 -2.61 3.37 -7.86
N GLU A 75 -2.53 4.62 -7.44
CA GLU A 75 -2.53 5.01 -6.03
C GLU A 75 -3.94 5.48 -5.68
N ILE A 76 -4.67 4.71 -4.89
CA ILE A 76 -6.05 5.04 -4.51
C ILE A 76 -6.02 6.16 -3.47
N LYS A 77 -6.73 7.25 -3.76
CA LYS A 77 -6.80 8.44 -2.91
C LYS A 77 -8.12 8.49 -2.14
N GLU A 78 -8.10 9.05 -0.95
CA GLU A 78 -9.26 9.11 -0.04
C GLU A 78 -10.51 9.76 -0.66
N LYS A 79 -10.33 10.70 -1.59
CA LYS A 79 -11.46 11.48 -2.17
C LYS A 79 -11.70 11.21 -3.64
N ASP A 80 -10.81 10.47 -4.30
CA ASP A 80 -10.89 10.17 -5.71
C ASP A 80 -11.27 8.70 -5.93
N SER A 81 -11.80 8.42 -7.11
CA SER A 81 -12.05 7.07 -7.60
C SER A 81 -10.94 6.65 -8.55
N PHE A 82 -10.44 5.43 -8.41
CA PHE A 82 -9.48 4.87 -9.37
C PHE A 82 -10.13 4.48 -10.71
N ILE A 83 -11.45 4.55 -10.80
CA ILE A 83 -12.20 4.20 -12.01
C ILE A 83 -11.85 5.11 -13.20
N LYS A 84 -11.63 6.41 -12.95
CA LYS A 84 -11.19 7.33 -14.00
C LYS A 84 -9.86 6.89 -14.61
N ASP A 85 -8.92 6.50 -13.76
CA ASP A 85 -7.62 6.03 -14.19
C ASP A 85 -7.74 4.68 -14.91
N LEU A 86 -8.57 3.75 -14.41
CA LEU A 86 -8.86 2.48 -15.08
C LEU A 86 -9.41 2.68 -16.50
N ILE A 87 -10.35 3.62 -16.66
CA ILE A 87 -10.91 3.99 -17.97
C ILE A 87 -9.80 4.50 -18.90
N ALA A 88 -8.95 5.40 -18.40
CA ALA A 88 -7.84 5.96 -19.19
C ALA A 88 -6.83 4.88 -19.61
N TYR A 89 -6.41 4.01 -18.70
CA TYR A 89 -5.51 2.89 -19.01
C TYR A 89 -6.12 1.90 -19.98
N THR A 90 -7.41 1.58 -19.85
CA THR A 90 -8.10 0.68 -20.79
C THR A 90 -8.11 1.25 -22.20
N ASN A 91 -8.35 2.55 -22.36
CA ASN A 91 -8.25 3.22 -23.66
C ASN A 91 -6.83 3.12 -24.26
N GLN A 92 -5.78 3.28 -23.44
CA GLN A 92 -4.39 3.11 -23.91
C GLN A 92 -4.11 1.68 -24.37
N VAL A 93 -4.64 0.66 -23.67
CA VAL A 93 -4.54 -0.75 -24.09
C VAL A 93 -5.22 -0.97 -25.44
N ILE A 94 -6.46 -0.48 -25.61
CA ILE A 94 -7.18 -0.56 -26.89
C ILE A 94 -6.34 0.04 -28.03
N ILE A 95 -5.79 1.24 -27.83
CA ILE A 95 -4.95 1.92 -28.83
C ILE A 95 -3.68 1.09 -29.11
N SER A 96 -2.99 0.59 -28.10
CA SER A 96 -1.75 -0.18 -28.25
C SER A 96 -1.94 -1.49 -29.00
N LEU A 97 -3.09 -2.13 -28.87
CA LEU A 97 -3.44 -3.39 -29.51
C LEU A 97 -4.19 -3.22 -30.85
N SER A 98 -4.61 -2.00 -31.20
CA SER A 98 -5.47 -1.72 -32.36
C SER A 98 -4.88 -2.15 -33.72
N LYS A 99 -3.57 -2.37 -33.80
CA LYS A 99 -2.88 -2.83 -35.03
C LYS A 99 -2.99 -4.35 -35.24
N ILE A 100 -3.54 -5.10 -34.29
CA ILE A 100 -3.67 -6.57 -34.39
C ILE A 100 -5.02 -6.89 -35.03
N GLU A 101 -5.02 -7.23 -36.32
CA GLU A 101 -6.24 -7.49 -37.11
C GLU A 101 -7.12 -8.61 -36.51
N GLN A 102 -6.50 -9.68 -36.00
CA GLN A 102 -7.21 -10.89 -35.55
C GLN A 102 -8.13 -10.62 -34.34
N ILE A 103 -7.90 -9.56 -33.59
CA ILE A 103 -8.65 -9.26 -32.35
C ILE A 103 -9.58 -8.03 -32.48
N LYS A 104 -9.71 -7.47 -33.69
CA LYS A 104 -10.55 -6.27 -33.92
C LYS A 104 -11.99 -6.45 -33.41
N HIS A 105 -12.59 -7.63 -33.58
CA HIS A 105 -13.95 -7.92 -33.15
C HIS A 105 -14.15 -7.82 -31.62
N LEU A 106 -13.07 -7.95 -30.82
CA LEU A 106 -13.13 -7.83 -29.36
C LEU A 106 -13.06 -6.36 -28.89
N PHE A 107 -12.53 -5.45 -29.72
CA PHE A 107 -12.48 -4.04 -29.36
C PHE A 107 -13.87 -3.43 -29.14
N ASP A 108 -14.85 -3.83 -29.92
CA ASP A 108 -16.20 -3.29 -29.82
C ASP A 108 -16.84 -3.70 -28.48
N SER A 109 -16.61 -4.93 -28.02
CA SER A 109 -17.07 -5.39 -26.71
C SER A 109 -16.40 -4.63 -25.57
N VAL A 110 -15.08 -4.40 -25.64
CA VAL A 110 -14.35 -3.63 -24.61
C VAL A 110 -14.79 -2.18 -24.62
N LYS A 111 -14.92 -1.55 -25.81
CA LYS A 111 -15.39 -0.16 -25.95
C LYS A 111 -16.82 0.02 -25.42
N GLN A 112 -17.70 -0.93 -25.70
CA GLN A 112 -19.08 -0.90 -25.19
C GLN A 112 -19.10 -1.00 -23.67
N SER A 113 -18.34 -1.94 -23.07
CA SER A 113 -18.25 -2.08 -21.62
C SER A 113 -17.61 -0.82 -20.97
N LEU A 114 -16.61 -0.24 -21.62
CA LEU A 114 -15.97 0.99 -21.17
C LEU A 114 -16.96 2.17 -21.19
N MET A 115 -17.75 2.28 -22.25
CA MET A 115 -18.80 3.30 -22.36
C MET A 115 -19.86 3.11 -21.28
N ASN A 116 -20.35 1.88 -21.07
CA ASN A 116 -21.34 1.58 -20.04
C ASN A 116 -20.83 1.93 -18.64
N LEU A 117 -19.57 1.56 -18.32
CA LEU A 117 -18.95 1.91 -17.04
C LEU A 117 -18.80 3.44 -16.89
N SER A 118 -18.32 4.13 -17.92
CA SER A 118 -18.13 5.59 -17.92
C SER A 118 -19.45 6.31 -17.68
N LEU A 119 -20.52 5.89 -18.37
CA LEU A 119 -21.85 6.43 -18.19
C LEU A 119 -22.38 6.18 -16.78
N THR A 120 -22.26 4.94 -16.30
CA THR A 120 -22.73 4.57 -14.95
C THR A 120 -21.98 5.35 -13.86
N TYR A 121 -20.70 5.56 -14.04
CA TYR A 121 -19.86 6.33 -13.12
C TYR A 121 -20.26 7.83 -13.13
N SER A 122 -20.42 8.43 -14.31
CA SER A 122 -20.81 9.85 -14.46
C SER A 122 -22.21 10.13 -13.90
N VAL A 123 -23.13 9.18 -14.05
CA VAL A 123 -24.49 9.26 -13.54
C VAL A 123 -24.59 9.19 -12.02
N GLY A 124 -23.62 8.55 -11.37
CA GLY A 124 -23.51 8.57 -9.90
C GLY A 124 -23.23 9.95 -9.33
N GLU A 125 -22.71 10.89 -10.15
CA GLU A 125 -22.43 12.29 -9.79
C GLU A 125 -23.61 13.24 -10.11
N GLU A 126 -24.57 12.84 -10.97
CA GLU A 126 -25.76 13.63 -11.37
C GLU A 126 -27.07 12.85 -11.18
N SER A 127 -28.14 13.54 -10.79
CA SER A 127 -29.48 12.94 -10.62
C SER A 127 -30.12 12.58 -11.97
N ILE A 128 -30.19 11.29 -12.31
CA ILE A 128 -30.84 10.79 -13.54
C ILE A 128 -32.12 10.01 -13.21
N SER A 129 -33.08 10.03 -14.16
CA SER A 129 -34.35 9.33 -14.07
C SER A 129 -34.20 7.81 -13.89
N ILE A 130 -35.07 7.20 -13.07
CA ILE A 130 -35.06 5.79 -12.70
C ILE A 130 -35.01 4.85 -13.90
N GLU A 131 -35.72 5.19 -15.01
CA GLU A 131 -35.76 4.37 -16.23
C GLU A 131 -34.38 4.26 -16.91
N LYS A 132 -33.59 5.32 -16.92
CA LYS A 132 -32.24 5.32 -17.49
C LYS A 132 -31.25 4.52 -16.64
N LYS A 133 -31.45 4.48 -15.31
CA LYS A 133 -30.67 3.66 -14.37
C LYS A 133 -30.89 2.16 -14.60
N ILE A 134 -32.12 1.73 -14.92
CA ILE A 134 -32.46 0.32 -15.12
C ILE A 134 -31.86 -0.22 -16.43
N SER A 135 -31.76 0.61 -17.48
CA SER A 135 -31.22 0.18 -18.78
C SER A 135 -29.68 0.12 -18.84
N MET A 136 -28.97 0.72 -17.87
CA MET A 136 -27.50 0.84 -17.89
C MET A 136 -26.79 -0.25 -17.07
N GLY A 137 -27.52 -1.10 -16.34
CA GLY A 137 -26.93 -2.05 -15.39
C GLY A 137 -26.41 -1.37 -14.12
N THR A 138 -25.93 -2.18 -13.18
CA THR A 138 -25.30 -1.70 -11.96
C THR A 138 -23.83 -1.34 -12.21
N PHE A 139 -23.24 -0.49 -11.38
CA PHE A 139 -21.81 -0.18 -11.42
C PHE A 139 -20.97 -1.46 -11.34
N GLU A 140 -21.26 -2.35 -10.41
CA GLU A 140 -20.55 -3.64 -10.23
C GLU A 140 -20.62 -4.49 -11.52
N HIS A 141 -21.81 -4.61 -12.15
CA HIS A 141 -21.97 -5.38 -13.38
C HIS A 141 -21.13 -4.82 -14.52
N ASN A 142 -21.20 -3.51 -14.78
CA ASN A 142 -20.47 -2.86 -15.85
C ASN A 142 -18.95 -2.92 -15.63
N PHE A 143 -18.50 -2.83 -14.36
CA PHE A 143 -17.10 -3.00 -14.00
C PHE A 143 -16.61 -4.41 -14.29
N VAL A 144 -17.37 -5.43 -13.87
CA VAL A 144 -17.07 -6.85 -14.13
C VAL A 144 -17.00 -7.13 -15.62
N ASP A 145 -17.97 -6.65 -16.39
CA ASP A 145 -18.01 -6.83 -17.85
C ASP A 145 -16.79 -6.22 -18.53
N LEU A 146 -16.39 -5.01 -18.12
CA LEU A 146 -15.19 -4.37 -18.64
C LEU A 146 -13.95 -5.23 -18.37
N MET A 147 -13.77 -5.68 -17.13
CA MET A 147 -12.60 -6.46 -16.73
C MET A 147 -12.53 -7.82 -17.43
N VAL A 148 -13.68 -8.49 -17.60
CA VAL A 148 -13.76 -9.76 -18.33
C VAL A 148 -13.47 -9.57 -19.82
N ASN A 149 -14.07 -8.59 -20.48
CA ASN A 149 -13.83 -8.31 -21.89
C ASN A 149 -12.39 -7.87 -22.16
N LEU A 150 -11.79 -7.07 -21.26
CA LEU A 150 -10.38 -6.71 -21.30
C LEU A 150 -9.48 -7.95 -21.17
N GLY A 151 -9.83 -8.89 -20.30
CA GLY A 151 -9.11 -10.15 -20.14
C GLY A 151 -9.22 -11.06 -21.36
N LYS A 152 -10.38 -11.12 -22.00
CA LYS A 152 -10.56 -11.84 -23.28
C LYS A 152 -9.72 -11.23 -24.40
N LEU A 153 -9.73 -9.90 -24.50
CA LEU A 153 -8.90 -9.18 -25.45
C LEU A 153 -7.40 -9.47 -25.21
N ALA A 154 -6.95 -9.41 -23.95
CA ALA A 154 -5.56 -9.69 -23.59
C ALA A 154 -5.16 -11.12 -23.94
N ARG A 155 -6.03 -12.11 -23.67
CA ARG A 155 -5.80 -13.53 -24.00
C ARG A 155 -5.62 -13.75 -25.50
N GLU A 156 -6.51 -13.21 -26.32
CA GLU A 156 -6.42 -13.35 -27.78
C GLU A 156 -5.20 -12.58 -28.35
N ALA A 157 -4.83 -11.46 -27.73
CA ALA A 157 -3.63 -10.71 -28.05
C ALA A 157 -2.33 -11.40 -27.55
N LYS A 158 -2.42 -12.53 -26.86
CA LYS A 158 -1.31 -13.20 -26.15
C LYS A 158 -0.54 -12.25 -25.23
N ARG A 159 -1.26 -11.42 -24.51
CA ARG A 159 -0.72 -10.46 -23.54
C ARG A 159 -1.27 -10.75 -22.15
N THR A 160 -0.53 -10.32 -21.19
CA THR A 160 -0.89 -10.43 -19.75
C THR A 160 -1.06 -9.04 -19.18
N ILE A 161 -1.99 -8.88 -18.26
CA ILE A 161 -2.25 -7.61 -17.55
C ILE A 161 -2.02 -7.83 -16.06
N VAL A 162 -1.24 -6.95 -15.43
CA VAL A 162 -1.10 -6.88 -13.97
C VAL A 162 -1.53 -5.50 -13.50
N ILE A 163 -2.50 -5.48 -12.59
CA ILE A 163 -3.01 -4.26 -11.98
C ILE A 163 -2.37 -4.08 -10.61
N PHE A 164 -1.51 -3.07 -10.50
CA PHE A 164 -0.90 -2.66 -9.24
C PHE A 164 -1.80 -1.63 -8.56
N LEU A 165 -2.20 -1.90 -7.31
CA LEU A 165 -3.07 -1.03 -6.52
C LEU A 165 -2.37 -0.67 -5.21
N ASP A 166 -2.00 0.59 -5.03
CA ASP A 166 -1.49 1.08 -3.75
C ASP A 166 -2.59 1.76 -2.94
N GLU A 167 -2.43 1.79 -1.63
CA GLU A 167 -3.33 2.43 -0.67
C GLU A 167 -4.79 1.92 -0.76
N ILE A 168 -4.99 0.62 -0.98
CA ILE A 168 -6.32 -0.02 -1.20
C ILE A 168 -7.35 0.33 -0.12
N GLN A 169 -6.94 0.61 1.12
CA GLN A 169 -7.88 0.98 2.19
C GLN A 169 -8.64 2.28 1.94
N TYR A 170 -8.29 3.05 0.92
CA TYR A 170 -9.04 4.24 0.48
C TYR A 170 -10.07 3.96 -0.60
N ALA A 171 -10.12 2.74 -1.16
CA ALA A 171 -11.15 2.37 -2.12
C ALA A 171 -12.54 2.50 -1.50
N LYS A 172 -13.50 2.98 -2.28
CA LYS A 172 -14.90 3.01 -1.87
C LYS A 172 -15.42 1.58 -1.78
N GLN A 173 -16.42 1.38 -0.94
CA GLN A 173 -16.98 0.04 -0.68
C GLN A 173 -17.48 -0.63 -1.97
N ASP A 174 -18.24 0.09 -2.80
CA ASP A 174 -18.79 -0.40 -4.07
C ASP A 174 -17.68 -0.70 -5.11
N GLU A 175 -16.62 0.12 -5.14
CA GLU A 175 -15.45 -0.11 -6.00
C GLU A 175 -14.70 -1.38 -5.59
N LEU A 176 -14.54 -1.60 -4.28
CA LEU A 176 -13.85 -2.77 -3.76
C LEU A 176 -14.67 -4.06 -3.98
N GLU A 177 -15.98 -4.00 -3.80
CA GLU A 177 -16.90 -5.11 -4.11
C GLU A 177 -16.83 -5.48 -5.59
N ALA A 178 -16.90 -4.49 -6.49
CA ALA A 178 -16.78 -4.69 -7.92
C ALA A 178 -15.43 -5.30 -8.32
N LEU A 179 -14.34 -4.82 -7.72
CA LEU A 179 -12.98 -5.33 -7.94
C LEU A 179 -12.85 -6.80 -7.55
N ILE A 180 -13.36 -7.17 -6.36
CA ILE A 180 -13.33 -8.53 -5.85
C ILE A 180 -14.18 -9.45 -6.76
N THR A 181 -15.39 -9.01 -7.15
CA THR A 181 -16.28 -9.78 -8.05
C THR A 181 -15.63 -9.96 -9.43
N ALA A 182 -15.03 -8.91 -9.98
CA ALA A 182 -14.33 -8.99 -11.27
C ALA A 182 -13.16 -9.98 -11.22
N GLN A 183 -12.32 -9.89 -10.17
CA GLN A 183 -11.20 -10.81 -10.01
C GLN A 183 -11.66 -12.27 -9.84
N HIS A 184 -12.77 -12.49 -9.15
CA HIS A 184 -13.37 -13.83 -9.05
C HIS A 184 -13.76 -14.39 -10.41
N LYS A 185 -14.41 -13.57 -11.25
CA LYS A 185 -14.81 -13.96 -12.59
C LYS A 185 -13.61 -14.20 -13.52
N ILE A 186 -12.60 -13.33 -13.44
CA ILE A 186 -11.32 -13.47 -14.14
C ILE A 186 -10.67 -14.82 -13.81
N ASN A 187 -10.64 -15.21 -12.53
CA ASN A 187 -10.05 -16.47 -12.10
C ASN A 187 -10.85 -17.67 -12.60
N GLN A 188 -12.20 -17.60 -12.58
CA GLN A 188 -13.06 -18.66 -13.11
C GLN A 188 -12.84 -18.90 -14.60
N GLU A 189 -12.69 -17.83 -15.40
CA GLU A 189 -12.48 -17.90 -16.84
C GLU A 189 -11.00 -18.06 -17.23
N LYS A 190 -10.10 -18.14 -16.23
CA LYS A 190 -8.63 -18.23 -16.42
C LYS A 190 -8.09 -17.13 -17.36
N LEU A 191 -8.58 -15.92 -17.21
CA LEU A 191 -8.14 -14.78 -17.99
C LEU A 191 -6.76 -14.29 -17.53
N PRO A 192 -5.89 -13.77 -18.43
CA PRO A 192 -4.53 -13.38 -18.09
C PRO A 192 -4.45 -12.00 -17.42
N ILE A 193 -5.27 -11.80 -16.38
CA ILE A 193 -5.29 -10.59 -15.53
C ILE A 193 -5.13 -10.99 -14.07
N THR A 194 -4.32 -10.25 -13.32
CA THR A 194 -4.23 -10.37 -11.86
C THR A 194 -4.04 -9.02 -11.20
N ILE A 195 -4.35 -8.99 -9.90
CA ILE A 195 -4.13 -7.84 -9.03
C ILE A 195 -2.97 -8.13 -8.09
N ILE A 196 -2.06 -7.17 -7.96
CA ILE A 196 -1.05 -7.11 -6.89
C ILE A 196 -1.25 -5.79 -6.18
N GLY A 197 -1.68 -5.84 -4.94
CA GLY A 197 -2.05 -4.64 -4.22
C GLY A 197 -1.32 -4.45 -2.90
N ALA A 198 -1.41 -3.23 -2.36
CA ALA A 198 -0.87 -2.90 -1.05
C ALA A 198 -1.79 -1.96 -0.27
N GLY A 199 -1.76 -2.08 1.05
CA GLY A 199 -2.54 -1.23 1.93
C GLY A 199 -2.09 -1.27 3.39
N LEU A 200 -2.76 -0.46 4.22
CA LEU A 200 -2.60 -0.52 5.66
C LEU A 200 -3.27 -1.78 6.23
N PRO A 201 -2.94 -2.23 7.45
CA PRO A 201 -3.49 -3.46 8.03
C PRO A 201 -5.02 -3.55 8.00
N ARG A 202 -5.71 -2.40 7.98
CA ARG A 202 -7.17 -2.33 7.85
C ARG A 202 -7.69 -2.98 6.57
N VAL A 203 -6.88 -3.10 5.51
CA VAL A 203 -7.32 -3.70 4.23
C VAL A 203 -7.88 -5.11 4.40
N LEU A 204 -7.36 -5.87 5.37
CA LEU A 204 -7.86 -7.21 5.71
C LEU A 204 -9.34 -7.17 6.07
N VAL A 205 -9.69 -6.30 7.03
CA VAL A 205 -11.08 -6.16 7.50
C VAL A 205 -11.96 -5.61 6.37
N THR A 206 -11.50 -4.57 5.69
CA THR A 206 -12.28 -3.91 4.64
C THR A 206 -12.61 -4.87 3.48
N MET A 207 -11.66 -5.70 3.05
CA MET A 207 -11.88 -6.68 1.98
C MET A 207 -12.79 -7.84 2.43
N SER A 208 -12.63 -8.32 3.66
CA SER A 208 -13.47 -9.40 4.22
C SER A 208 -14.92 -8.94 4.42
N GLU A 209 -15.13 -7.70 4.86
CA GLU A 209 -16.47 -7.11 5.01
C GLU A 209 -17.14 -6.87 3.65
N SER A 210 -16.37 -6.57 2.60
CA SER A 210 -16.89 -6.34 1.25
C SER A 210 -17.45 -7.63 0.63
N LYS A 211 -16.71 -8.72 0.67
CA LYS A 211 -17.13 -10.04 0.18
C LYS A 211 -16.50 -11.14 1.03
N THR A 212 -17.32 -12.00 1.60
CA THR A 212 -16.88 -13.07 2.52
C THR A 212 -15.90 -14.08 1.91
N TYR A 213 -15.84 -14.20 0.59
CA TYR A 213 -14.91 -15.10 -0.09
C TYR A 213 -13.56 -14.45 -0.43
N ALA A 214 -13.39 -13.15 -0.18
CA ALA A 214 -12.15 -12.44 -0.46
C ALA A 214 -10.94 -13.06 0.24
N GLU A 215 -11.09 -13.51 1.48
CA GLU A 215 -10.02 -14.15 2.28
C GLU A 215 -9.48 -15.43 1.61
N ARG A 216 -10.32 -16.18 0.90
CA ARG A 216 -9.91 -17.40 0.19
C ARG A 216 -9.34 -17.12 -1.20
N MET A 217 -9.77 -16.02 -1.80
CA MET A 217 -9.40 -15.64 -3.16
C MET A 217 -8.05 -14.93 -3.21
N PHE A 218 -7.79 -14.00 -2.30
CA PHE A 218 -6.53 -13.28 -2.24
C PHE A 218 -5.50 -13.97 -1.33
N LEU A 219 -4.24 -13.81 -1.67
CA LEU A 219 -3.11 -14.12 -0.79
C LEU A 219 -2.74 -12.84 -0.04
N PHE A 220 -3.06 -12.77 1.25
CA PHE A 220 -2.70 -11.66 2.10
C PHE A 220 -1.33 -11.89 2.71
N GLN A 221 -0.37 -10.99 2.45
CA GLN A 221 0.98 -11.10 2.95
C GLN A 221 1.37 -9.88 3.80
N PRO A 222 1.79 -10.09 5.06
CA PRO A 222 2.28 -9.00 5.90
C PRO A 222 3.64 -8.49 5.42
N ILE A 223 3.81 -7.19 5.47
CA ILE A 223 5.09 -6.51 5.29
C ILE A 223 5.42 -5.79 6.58
N ASP A 224 6.42 -6.32 7.28
CA ASP A 224 6.86 -5.82 8.57
C ASP A 224 8.21 -5.09 8.49
N SER A 225 8.70 -4.59 9.63
CA SER A 225 10.06 -4.09 9.76
C SER A 225 11.09 -5.17 9.39
N LEU A 226 12.29 -4.74 9.02
CA LEU A 226 13.40 -5.63 8.70
C LEU A 226 13.98 -6.25 9.97
N LYS A 227 14.42 -7.48 9.89
CA LYS A 227 15.25 -8.11 10.93
C LYS A 227 16.66 -7.53 10.90
N TYR A 228 17.40 -7.67 12.00
CA TYR A 228 18.74 -7.11 12.12
C TYR A 228 19.67 -7.46 10.94
N GLU A 229 19.72 -8.73 10.55
CA GLU A 229 20.55 -9.19 9.43
C GLU A 229 20.21 -8.51 8.09
N ASP A 230 18.93 -8.23 7.86
CA ASP A 230 18.46 -7.53 6.67
C ASP A 230 18.71 -6.01 6.76
N VAL A 231 18.64 -5.44 7.97
CA VAL A 231 19.05 -4.04 8.22
C VAL A 231 20.52 -3.84 7.91
N VAL A 232 21.37 -4.77 8.35
CA VAL A 232 22.81 -4.73 8.03
C VAL A 232 23.01 -4.72 6.52
N LYS A 233 22.33 -5.58 5.77
CA LYS A 233 22.40 -5.61 4.30
C LYS A 233 21.88 -4.31 3.66
N ALA A 234 20.76 -3.77 4.18
CA ALA A 234 20.15 -2.53 3.69
C ALA A 234 21.04 -1.30 3.87
N ILE A 235 21.91 -1.33 4.88
CA ILE A 235 22.85 -0.26 5.19
C ILE A 235 24.18 -0.47 4.45
N VAL A 236 24.79 -1.65 4.62
CA VAL A 236 26.16 -1.89 4.17
C VAL A 236 26.26 -2.02 2.64
N ASN A 237 25.31 -2.68 1.99
CA ASN A 237 25.40 -2.92 0.55
C ASN A 237 25.41 -1.63 -0.28
N PRO A 238 24.46 -0.68 -0.07
CA PRO A 238 24.53 0.61 -0.75
C PRO A 238 25.78 1.41 -0.39
N GLY A 239 26.20 1.39 0.87
CA GLY A 239 27.36 2.14 1.37
C GLY A 239 28.70 1.71 0.74
N LYS A 240 28.85 0.44 0.41
CA LYS A 240 30.09 -0.12 -0.17
C LYS A 240 30.53 0.59 -1.45
N ALA A 241 29.60 0.87 -2.35
CA ALA A 241 29.88 1.54 -3.62
C ALA A 241 30.38 2.99 -3.43
N PHE A 242 30.13 3.57 -2.26
CA PHE A 242 30.48 4.96 -1.92
C PHE A 242 31.54 5.07 -0.81
N ASN A 243 32.22 3.96 -0.49
CA ASN A 243 33.23 3.86 0.56
C ASN A 243 32.71 4.27 1.97
N ILE A 244 31.43 4.09 2.23
CA ILE A 244 30.83 4.32 3.55
C ILE A 244 30.95 3.04 4.37
N LYS A 245 31.57 3.15 5.54
CA LYS A 245 31.82 2.01 6.44
C LYS A 245 31.11 2.23 7.76
N TYR A 246 30.63 1.15 8.35
CA TYR A 246 29.94 1.15 9.63
C TYR A 246 30.62 0.15 10.57
N THR A 247 30.82 0.50 11.84
CA THR A 247 31.19 -0.48 12.86
C THR A 247 29.98 -1.33 13.24
N GLU A 248 30.20 -2.50 13.82
CA GLU A 248 29.14 -3.41 14.21
C GLU A 248 28.23 -2.78 15.27
N GLU A 249 28.81 -2.10 16.25
CA GLU A 249 28.08 -1.38 17.30
C GLU A 249 27.24 -0.22 16.73
N ALA A 250 27.72 0.43 15.68
CA ALA A 250 26.96 1.46 14.98
C ALA A 250 25.73 0.87 14.30
N LEU A 251 25.86 -0.29 13.65
CA LEU A 251 24.75 -0.99 13.00
C LEU A 251 23.71 -1.45 14.02
N GLU A 252 24.14 -1.98 15.16
CA GLU A 252 23.23 -2.39 16.26
C GLU A 252 22.45 -1.18 16.80
N GLU A 253 23.14 -0.06 17.06
CA GLU A 253 22.47 1.14 17.58
C GLU A 253 21.52 1.75 16.54
N ILE A 254 21.85 1.75 15.24
CA ILE A 254 20.93 2.17 14.17
C ILE A 254 19.69 1.27 14.14
N TYR A 255 19.86 -0.06 14.28
CA TYR A 255 18.73 -0.98 14.37
C TYR A 255 17.85 -0.66 15.58
N ASN A 256 18.45 -0.45 16.76
CA ASN A 256 17.73 -0.13 17.98
C ASN A 256 16.94 1.19 17.87
N ILE A 257 17.55 2.22 17.27
CA ILE A 257 16.92 3.54 17.07
C ILE A 257 15.78 3.46 16.06
N THR A 258 15.99 2.74 14.95
CA THR A 258 15.04 2.71 13.82
C THR A 258 13.97 1.62 13.97
N GLY A 259 14.17 0.63 14.85
CA GLY A 259 13.28 -0.53 15.00
C GLY A 259 13.19 -1.38 13.72
N GLY A 260 14.18 -1.30 12.84
CA GLY A 260 14.21 -2.01 11.56
C GLY A 260 13.23 -1.46 10.51
N TYR A 261 12.65 -0.27 10.69
CA TYR A 261 11.74 0.32 9.71
C TYR A 261 12.51 0.90 8.51
N PRO A 262 12.27 0.42 7.27
CA PRO A 262 13.05 0.81 6.11
C PRO A 262 13.16 2.32 5.90
N PHE A 263 12.05 3.06 6.03
CA PHE A 263 12.08 4.51 5.89
C PHE A 263 12.97 5.19 6.94
N PHE A 264 12.94 4.72 8.19
CA PHE A 264 13.76 5.28 9.27
C PHE A 264 15.25 4.97 9.06
N ILE A 265 15.56 3.75 8.59
CA ILE A 265 16.92 3.34 8.24
C ILE A 265 17.46 4.24 7.12
N GLN A 266 16.71 4.39 6.03
CA GLN A 266 17.13 5.25 4.91
C GLN A 266 17.34 6.69 5.37
N LEU A 267 16.44 7.25 6.16
CA LEU A 267 16.56 8.62 6.65
C LEU A 267 17.76 8.80 7.58
N PHE A 268 17.98 7.88 8.52
CA PHE A 268 19.09 8.00 9.45
C PHE A 268 20.43 7.86 8.73
N CYS A 269 20.57 6.83 7.89
CA CYS A 269 21.79 6.63 7.11
C CYS A 269 22.02 7.79 6.14
N TYR A 270 20.98 8.35 5.54
CA TYR A 270 21.08 9.55 4.70
C TYR A 270 21.70 10.73 5.50
N LEU A 271 21.15 11.06 6.66
CA LEU A 271 21.59 12.20 7.47
C LEU A 271 23.04 12.10 7.94
N ILE A 272 23.49 10.90 8.33
CA ILE A 272 24.86 10.72 8.82
C ILE A 272 25.87 10.61 7.68
N SER A 273 25.49 9.96 6.56
CA SER A 273 26.40 9.77 5.42
C SER A 273 26.66 11.04 4.60
N GLU A 274 25.87 12.10 4.78
CA GLU A 274 26.18 13.41 4.21
C GLU A 274 27.46 14.03 4.81
N LYS A 275 27.85 13.59 6.02
CA LYS A 275 28.94 14.20 6.80
C LYS A 275 30.08 13.24 7.05
N TYR A 276 29.80 11.92 7.14
CA TYR A 276 30.80 10.94 7.60
C TYR A 276 30.85 9.76 6.62
N GLN A 277 32.05 9.22 6.42
CA GLN A 277 32.29 7.98 5.66
C GLN A 277 32.58 6.79 6.57
N ASP A 278 33.29 7.00 7.67
CA ASP A 278 33.54 5.98 8.70
C ASP A 278 32.60 6.24 9.89
N ILE A 279 31.56 5.43 10.00
CA ILE A 279 30.45 5.64 10.94
C ILE A 279 30.63 4.71 12.15
N THR A 280 30.92 5.33 13.29
CA THR A 280 31.10 4.68 14.59
C THR A 280 29.87 4.84 15.48
N LEU A 281 29.82 4.10 16.59
CA LEU A 281 28.77 4.21 17.61
C LEU A 281 28.60 5.66 18.12
N ASP A 282 29.72 6.39 18.33
CA ASP A 282 29.67 7.76 18.85
C ASP A 282 28.98 8.70 17.85
N ILE A 283 29.31 8.59 16.55
CA ILE A 283 28.65 9.36 15.48
C ILE A 283 27.14 9.06 15.46
N VAL A 284 26.75 7.79 15.60
CA VAL A 284 25.33 7.41 15.65
C VAL A 284 24.62 8.04 16.83
N LYS A 285 25.21 7.99 18.02
CA LYS A 285 24.66 8.60 19.26
C LYS A 285 24.53 10.12 19.17
N GLU A 286 25.54 10.79 18.66
CA GLU A 286 25.54 12.25 18.47
C GLU A 286 24.44 12.72 17.50
N ASN A 287 24.20 11.95 16.43
CA ASN A 287 23.21 12.31 15.40
C ASN A 287 21.80 11.81 15.70
N LYS A 288 21.58 11.01 16.75
CA LYS A 288 20.26 10.50 17.15
C LYS A 288 19.23 11.62 17.37
N LYS A 289 19.64 12.72 18.01
CA LYS A 289 18.76 13.86 18.27
C LYS A 289 18.31 14.53 16.98
N VAL A 290 19.24 14.76 16.04
CA VAL A 290 18.94 15.37 14.72
C VAL A 290 17.96 14.49 13.94
N PHE A 291 18.17 13.18 13.94
CA PHE A 291 17.26 12.22 13.31
C PHE A 291 15.86 12.28 13.90
N LEU A 292 15.72 12.26 15.23
CA LEU A 292 14.41 12.32 15.89
C LEU A 292 13.69 13.65 15.60
N GLU A 293 14.41 14.79 15.61
CA GLU A 293 13.84 16.09 15.27
C GLU A 293 13.32 16.12 13.82
N GLU A 294 14.08 15.53 12.88
CA GLU A 294 13.64 15.43 11.48
C GLU A 294 12.42 14.53 11.33
N LEU A 295 12.37 13.37 11.99
CA LEU A 295 11.19 12.50 12.01
C LEU A 295 9.99 13.20 12.63
N ASP A 296 10.19 13.89 13.75
CA ASP A 296 9.10 14.61 14.44
C ASP A 296 8.51 15.68 13.51
N LYS A 297 9.35 16.41 12.79
CA LYS A 297 8.95 17.50 11.90
C LYS A 297 8.28 16.99 10.62
N SER A 298 8.91 16.06 9.93
CA SER A 298 8.52 15.64 8.58
C SER A 298 7.51 14.49 8.58
N PHE A 299 7.52 13.61 9.59
CA PHE A 299 6.73 12.39 9.58
C PHE A 299 5.61 12.36 10.63
N PHE A 300 5.88 12.75 11.89
CA PHE A 300 4.90 12.62 12.97
C PHE A 300 3.97 13.84 13.11
N LYS A 301 4.52 15.07 13.21
CA LYS A 301 3.71 16.29 13.44
C LYS A 301 2.67 16.54 12.36
N VAL A 302 2.98 16.22 11.11
CA VAL A 302 2.05 16.37 9.99
C VAL A 302 0.75 15.58 10.22
N ARG A 303 0.85 14.39 10.83
CA ARG A 303 -0.29 13.52 11.15
C ARG A 303 -1.00 13.97 12.41
N PHE A 304 -0.25 14.29 13.44
CA PHE A 304 -0.77 14.79 14.71
C PHE A 304 -1.60 16.06 14.53
N ASN A 305 -1.11 17.00 13.73
CA ASN A 305 -1.78 18.29 13.50
C ASN A 305 -3.08 18.18 12.67
N LYS A 306 -3.31 17.07 11.95
CA LYS A 306 -4.59 16.78 11.26
C LYS A 306 -5.69 16.31 12.23
N CYS A 307 -5.35 16.07 13.48
CA CYS A 307 -6.26 15.55 14.49
C CYS A 307 -6.84 16.67 15.36
N THR A 308 -8.12 16.55 15.70
CA THR A 308 -8.80 17.46 16.62
C THR A 308 -8.24 17.30 18.04
N LYS A 309 -8.48 18.28 18.94
CA LYS A 309 -8.04 18.20 20.34
C LYS A 309 -8.50 16.92 21.04
N LYS A 310 -9.76 16.48 20.83
CA LYS A 310 -10.28 15.23 21.40
C LYS A 310 -9.57 13.99 20.87
N GLU A 311 -9.20 14.00 19.59
CA GLU A 311 -8.41 12.92 18.97
C GLU A 311 -6.97 12.92 19.49
N GLN A 312 -6.38 14.09 19.70
CA GLN A 312 -5.04 14.22 20.30
C GLN A 312 -5.03 13.72 21.76
N GLU A 313 -6.05 14.09 22.57
CA GLU A 313 -6.24 13.54 23.92
C GLU A 313 -6.32 12.01 23.91
N PHE A 314 -7.07 11.44 22.96
CA PHE A 314 -7.19 9.99 22.80
C PHE A 314 -5.83 9.35 22.45
N MET A 315 -5.07 9.95 21.56
CA MET A 315 -3.74 9.47 21.18
C MET A 315 -2.75 9.56 22.35
N PHE A 316 -2.79 10.64 23.15
CA PHE A 316 -1.98 10.74 24.37
C PHE A 316 -2.35 9.64 25.37
N ALA A 317 -3.65 9.35 25.56
CA ALA A 317 -4.06 8.24 26.41
C ALA A 317 -3.57 6.88 25.90
N MET A 318 -3.55 6.66 24.58
CA MET A 318 -2.93 5.47 24.00
C MET A 318 -1.42 5.41 24.29
N SER A 319 -0.71 6.56 24.24
CA SER A 319 0.72 6.60 24.54
C SER A 319 1.05 6.34 26.00
N ASP A 320 0.10 6.57 26.91
CA ASP A 320 0.22 6.28 28.35
C ASP A 320 -0.08 4.82 28.70
N CYS A 321 -0.61 4.02 27.77
CA CYS A 321 -0.76 2.58 28.00
C CYS A 321 0.62 1.92 28.13
N ASP A 322 0.77 0.94 29.03
CA ASP A 322 2.04 0.25 29.28
C ASP A 322 2.62 -0.33 27.98
N LYS A 323 1.77 -0.92 27.16
CA LYS A 323 2.15 -1.51 25.85
C LYS A 323 1.12 -1.26 24.77
N LEU A 324 1.56 -1.32 23.53
CA LEU A 324 0.72 -1.37 22.34
C LEU A 324 0.85 -2.77 21.69
N PRO A 325 -0.21 -3.31 21.09
CA PRO A 325 -1.57 -2.75 21.02
C PRO A 325 -2.22 -2.64 22.40
N CYS A 326 -3.08 -1.64 22.59
CA CYS A 326 -3.80 -1.45 23.84
C CYS A 326 -5.31 -1.62 23.66
N THR A 327 -6.01 -1.95 24.77
CA THR A 327 -7.46 -2.12 24.76
C THR A 327 -8.20 -0.80 24.87
N MET A 328 -9.40 -0.74 24.31
CA MET A 328 -10.29 0.40 24.49
C MET A 328 -10.63 0.68 25.98
N ALA A 329 -10.65 -0.37 26.81
CA ALA A 329 -10.86 -0.24 28.25
C ALA A 329 -9.70 0.52 28.92
N ASN A 330 -8.45 0.21 28.55
CA ASN A 330 -7.27 0.91 29.09
C ASN A 330 -7.32 2.41 28.72
N VAL A 331 -7.62 2.72 27.46
CA VAL A 331 -7.75 4.12 26.99
C VAL A 331 -8.89 4.84 27.72
N ALA A 332 -10.04 4.18 27.95
CA ALA A 332 -11.16 4.73 28.69
C ALA A 332 -10.80 5.06 30.15
N ASN A 333 -10.08 4.15 30.80
CA ASN A 333 -9.61 4.33 32.19
C ASN A 333 -8.64 5.51 32.29
N ILE A 334 -7.65 5.62 31.40
CA ILE A 334 -6.69 6.73 31.38
C ILE A 334 -7.39 8.07 31.15
N LEU A 335 -8.39 8.11 30.25
CA LEU A 335 -9.17 9.32 29.98
C LEU A 335 -10.20 9.66 31.07
N GLY A 336 -10.51 8.74 31.97
CA GLY A 336 -11.61 8.89 32.92
C GLY A 336 -12.97 9.05 32.22
N LYS A 337 -13.16 8.44 31.05
CA LYS A 337 -14.36 8.58 30.21
C LYS A 337 -15.00 7.22 29.93
N PRO A 338 -16.32 7.08 29.89
CA PRO A 338 -16.97 5.82 29.53
C PRO A 338 -16.73 5.49 28.07
N LEU A 339 -16.68 4.18 27.75
CA LEU A 339 -16.42 3.66 26.39
C LEU A 339 -17.32 4.29 25.32
N LYS A 340 -18.60 4.51 25.63
CA LYS A 340 -19.57 5.14 24.69
C LYS A 340 -19.13 6.53 24.20
N ASN A 341 -18.39 7.27 25.02
CA ASN A 341 -17.97 8.64 24.73
C ASN A 341 -16.68 8.67 23.87
N ILE A 342 -15.86 7.62 23.94
CA ILE A 342 -14.58 7.55 23.20
C ILE A 342 -14.69 6.73 21.92
N SER A 343 -15.72 5.88 21.77
CA SER A 343 -15.94 5.08 20.54
C SER A 343 -16.06 5.91 19.27
N PRO A 344 -16.76 7.05 19.22
CA PRO A 344 -16.79 7.91 18.05
C PRO A 344 -15.41 8.50 17.68
N VAL A 345 -14.59 8.83 18.70
CA VAL A 345 -13.22 9.33 18.51
C VAL A 345 -12.34 8.25 17.91
N ARG A 346 -12.41 7.02 18.46
CA ARG A 346 -11.75 5.84 17.87
C ARG A 346 -12.13 5.67 16.40
N GLY A 347 -13.44 5.68 16.08
CA GLY A 347 -13.93 5.56 14.72
C GLY A 347 -13.38 6.64 13.78
N SER A 348 -13.25 7.87 14.27
CA SER A 348 -12.67 8.98 13.51
C SER A 348 -11.17 8.77 13.25
N LEU A 349 -10.40 8.37 14.26
CA LEU A 349 -8.97 8.08 14.13
C LEU A 349 -8.68 6.90 13.17
N ILE A 350 -9.56 5.87 13.19
CA ILE A 350 -9.47 4.75 12.24
C ILE A 350 -9.74 5.26 10.80
N ARG A 351 -10.79 6.05 10.58
CA ARG A 351 -11.06 6.65 9.26
C ARG A 351 -9.90 7.52 8.76
N LYS A 352 -9.25 8.28 9.65
CA LYS A 352 -8.05 9.08 9.35
C LYS A 352 -6.78 8.24 9.16
N ASN A 353 -6.86 6.92 9.31
CA ASN A 353 -5.73 6.00 9.24
C ASN A 353 -4.57 6.38 10.19
N ILE A 354 -4.90 6.86 11.38
CA ILE A 354 -3.94 7.14 12.47
C ILE A 354 -3.74 5.90 13.34
N ILE A 355 -4.84 5.21 13.62
CA ILE A 355 -4.87 3.95 14.37
C ILE A 355 -5.57 2.87 13.57
N TYR A 356 -5.34 1.61 13.93
CA TYR A 356 -6.04 0.46 13.35
C TYR A 356 -6.37 -0.60 14.41
N PRO A 357 -7.44 -1.38 14.24
CA PRO A 357 -7.73 -2.51 15.10
C PRO A 357 -6.75 -3.66 14.79
N THR A 358 -6.09 -4.20 15.81
CA THR A 358 -5.22 -5.37 15.70
C THR A 358 -5.97 -6.67 15.96
N ARG A 359 -6.82 -6.64 17.00
CA ARG A 359 -7.75 -7.71 17.40
C ARG A 359 -9.03 -7.09 17.94
N TYR A 360 -10.01 -7.93 18.29
CA TYR A 360 -11.25 -7.43 18.92
C TYR A 360 -10.94 -6.63 20.17
N GLY A 361 -11.36 -5.36 20.17
CA GLY A 361 -11.16 -4.44 21.29
C GLY A 361 -9.76 -3.85 21.46
N GLU A 362 -8.78 -4.25 20.66
CA GLU A 362 -7.41 -3.72 20.67
C GLU A 362 -7.15 -2.78 19.50
N ILE A 363 -6.30 -1.80 19.74
CA ILE A 363 -5.90 -0.78 18.75
C ILE A 363 -4.41 -0.48 18.83
N ASP A 364 -3.83 -0.12 17.70
CA ASP A 364 -2.44 0.32 17.57
C ASP A 364 -2.31 1.47 16.59
N PHE A 365 -1.17 2.16 16.60
CA PHE A 365 -0.86 3.21 15.63
C PHE A 365 -0.47 2.63 14.28
N THR A 366 -0.90 3.27 13.20
CA THR A 366 -0.46 2.92 11.82
C THR A 366 0.94 3.39 11.50
N VAL A 367 1.55 4.16 12.40
CA VAL A 367 2.86 4.77 12.26
C VAL A 367 3.76 4.19 13.35
N PRO A 368 4.90 3.60 13.00
CA PRO A 368 5.84 3.07 13.98
C PRO A 368 6.41 4.21 14.85
N GLN A 369 6.72 3.91 16.11
CA GLN A 369 7.29 4.86 17.08
C GLN A 369 6.45 6.13 17.33
N PHE A 370 5.15 6.10 17.01
CA PHE A 370 4.27 7.24 17.24
C PHE A 370 3.99 7.45 18.73
N LYS A 371 4.02 6.37 19.52
CA LYS A 371 3.94 6.44 21.00
C LYS A 371 5.09 7.26 21.56
N GLU A 372 6.32 6.95 21.16
CA GLU A 372 7.54 7.62 21.60
C GLU A 372 7.54 9.11 21.21
N PHE A 373 7.05 9.42 19.99
CA PHE A 373 6.85 10.80 19.56
C PHE A 373 5.87 11.54 20.48
N LEU A 374 4.70 10.95 20.75
CA LEU A 374 3.69 11.57 21.64
C LEU A 374 4.24 11.80 23.04
N GLN A 375 5.06 10.89 23.56
CA GLN A 375 5.73 11.04 24.85
C GLN A 375 6.77 12.17 24.86
N ARG A 376 7.40 12.48 23.71
CA ARG A 376 8.36 13.61 23.60
C ARG A 376 7.69 14.97 23.53
N ILE A 377 6.46 15.05 23.02
CA ILE A 377 5.73 16.33 22.84
C ILE A 377 4.71 16.64 23.92
N LYS A 378 4.49 15.69 24.86
CA LYS A 378 3.61 15.84 26.01
C LYS A 378 4.24 16.79 27.04
#